data_e6157bab563b50a401e098c54dad9c31
#
_entry.id   e6157bab563b50a401e098c54dad9c31
#
_cell.length_a   1.000
_cell.length_b   1.000
_cell.length_c   1.000
_cell.angle_alpha   90.00
_cell.angle_beta   90.00
_cell.angle_gamma   90.00
#
_symmetry.space_group_name_H-M   'P 1'
#
loop_
_entity.id
_entity.type
_entity.pdbx_description
1 polymer ?
#
loop_
_entity_poly.entity_id
_entity_poly.type
_entity_poly.pdbx_seq_one_letter_code
_entity_poly.pdbx_strand_id
1 'polypeptide(L)'
;MIELKNYSVSLSDKTIIKNINLNLEPGSSIGIIGASGAGKSFTFRSALGLIDKAKIDGEIFYNHEKVQTNLKDKLKKSIGYITQDVQNSLNPYIKIVDQMVSDLIFVKGISKKAATEIALDSLENIGINKENAKKFPEEFSGGMQQRVVIAMILNREPELLIADEISSALDRESTDMAISIIKSHIEKTNMSLIYITHNPFDAIQLTDRICVFKDGKITEDKNSKEIFDSKDENTQSLLQSARIIYGQNSRD
;
A
#
# COMPACT_ATOMS: atom_id res chain seq x y z
N MET A 1 -3.37 15.49 3.76
CA MET A 1 -3.55 14.48 2.70
C MET A 1 -4.84 13.69 2.91
N ILE A 2 -4.89 12.73 3.81
CA ILE A 2 -6.13 11.98 4.16
C ILE A 2 -6.40 12.07 5.66
N GLU A 3 -7.66 12.22 6.04
CA GLU A 3 -8.08 12.21 7.43
C GLU A 3 -9.39 11.41 7.57
N LEU A 4 -9.41 10.50 8.55
CA LEU A 4 -10.59 9.76 8.98
C LEU A 4 -10.98 10.27 10.37
N LYS A 5 -12.21 10.78 10.53
CA LYS A 5 -12.74 11.28 11.81
C LYS A 5 -13.91 10.43 12.29
N ASN A 6 -13.79 9.90 13.51
CA ASN A 6 -14.81 9.04 14.14
C ASN A 6 -15.27 7.93 13.20
N TYR A 7 -14.35 7.45 12.36
CA TYR A 7 -14.62 6.55 11.24
C TYR A 7 -14.97 5.16 11.73
N SER A 8 -16.18 4.73 11.43
CA SER A 8 -16.69 3.39 11.76
C SER A 8 -17.26 2.73 10.52
N VAL A 9 -17.11 1.43 10.41
CA VAL A 9 -17.62 0.68 9.26
C VAL A 9 -18.33 -0.58 9.72
N SER A 10 -19.55 -0.77 9.22
CA SER A 10 -20.35 -1.97 9.45
C SER A 10 -20.60 -2.71 8.13
N LEU A 11 -20.59 -4.03 8.18
CA LEU A 11 -21.02 -4.90 7.09
C LEU A 11 -22.18 -5.75 7.60
N SER A 12 -23.32 -5.65 6.92
CA SER A 12 -24.60 -6.14 7.45
C SER A 12 -24.84 -5.49 8.83
N ASP A 13 -25.05 -6.28 9.89
CA ASP A 13 -25.33 -5.76 11.23
C ASP A 13 -24.11 -5.80 12.17
N LYS A 14 -22.93 -6.14 11.64
CA LYS A 14 -21.70 -6.23 12.43
C LYS A 14 -20.80 -5.02 12.18
N THR A 15 -20.49 -4.27 13.24
CA THR A 15 -19.48 -3.21 13.20
C THR A 15 -18.09 -3.85 13.24
N ILE A 16 -17.32 -3.62 12.17
CA ILE A 16 -15.95 -4.16 11.99
C ILE A 16 -14.92 -3.12 12.41
N ILE A 17 -15.09 -1.87 11.98
CA ILE A 17 -14.22 -0.75 12.33
C ILE A 17 -14.97 0.17 13.29
N LYS A 18 -14.27 0.60 14.35
CA LYS A 18 -14.91 1.23 15.52
C LYS A 18 -14.20 2.52 15.87
N ASN A 19 -14.78 3.65 15.47
CA ASN A 19 -14.36 4.99 15.87
C ASN A 19 -12.87 5.27 15.65
N ILE A 20 -12.37 5.05 14.42
CA ILE A 20 -11.00 5.35 14.06
C ILE A 20 -10.84 6.85 13.81
N ASN A 21 -9.82 7.43 14.42
CA ASN A 21 -9.30 8.75 14.11
C ASN A 21 -7.87 8.58 13.60
N LEU A 22 -7.62 8.95 12.35
CA LEU A 22 -6.33 8.81 11.69
C LEU A 22 -6.14 9.97 10.72
N ASN A 23 -4.98 10.60 10.78
CA ASN A 23 -4.59 11.62 9.80
C ASN A 23 -3.24 11.28 9.18
N LEU A 24 -3.05 11.64 7.92
CA LEU A 24 -1.78 11.60 7.22
C LEU A 24 -1.59 12.93 6.49
N GLU A 25 -0.51 13.62 6.80
CA GLU A 25 -0.14 14.87 6.14
C GLU A 25 0.48 14.61 4.75
N PRO A 26 0.46 15.59 3.83
CA PRO A 26 1.16 15.48 2.56
C PRO A 26 2.66 15.19 2.75
N GLY A 27 3.18 14.25 1.96
CA GLY A 27 4.59 13.84 2.02
C GLY A 27 5.00 13.01 3.23
N SER A 28 4.03 12.66 4.11
CA SER A 28 4.30 11.81 5.28
C SER A 28 4.01 10.34 4.99
N SER A 29 4.54 9.47 5.85
CA SER A 29 4.35 8.03 5.75
C SER A 29 3.86 7.43 7.07
N ILE A 30 2.92 6.46 6.97
CA ILE A 30 2.37 5.75 8.12
C ILE A 30 2.31 4.24 7.87
N GLY A 31 2.84 3.47 8.81
CA GLY A 31 2.71 2.02 8.86
C GLY A 31 1.48 1.61 9.67
N ILE A 32 0.67 0.74 9.13
CA ILE A 32 -0.51 0.17 9.78
C ILE A 32 -0.19 -1.28 10.10
N ILE A 33 0.06 -1.58 11.37
CA ILE A 33 0.41 -2.93 11.81
C ILE A 33 -0.67 -3.54 12.71
N GLY A 34 -0.66 -4.85 12.88
CA GLY A 34 -1.61 -5.59 13.71
C GLY A 34 -1.81 -7.01 13.20
N ALA A 35 -2.45 -7.85 14.01
CA ALA A 35 -2.76 -9.22 13.64
C ALA A 35 -3.63 -9.32 12.38
N SER A 36 -3.62 -10.50 11.74
CA SER A 36 -4.55 -10.78 10.64
C SER A 36 -5.99 -10.66 11.17
N GLY A 37 -6.88 -10.05 10.37
CA GLY A 37 -8.26 -9.81 10.80
C GLY A 37 -8.46 -8.60 11.72
N ALA A 38 -7.43 -7.86 12.12
CA ALA A 38 -7.57 -6.68 12.99
C ALA A 38 -8.33 -5.50 12.35
N GLY A 39 -8.63 -5.56 11.05
CA GLY A 39 -9.37 -4.52 10.33
C GLY A 39 -8.53 -3.56 9.49
N LYS A 40 -7.20 -3.75 9.42
CA LYS A 40 -6.27 -2.88 8.71
C LYS A 40 -6.68 -2.62 7.25
N SER A 41 -6.62 -3.63 6.40
CA SER A 41 -6.99 -3.55 4.98
C SER A 41 -8.46 -3.18 4.79
N PHE A 42 -9.34 -3.66 5.67
CA PHE A 42 -10.77 -3.37 5.60
C PHE A 42 -11.05 -1.87 5.79
N THR A 43 -10.33 -1.17 6.68
CA THR A 43 -10.44 0.27 6.90
C THR A 43 -10.20 1.05 5.60
N PHE A 44 -9.08 0.80 4.94
CA PHE A 44 -8.72 1.57 3.75
C PHE A 44 -9.53 1.12 2.52
N ARG A 45 -9.80 -0.16 2.36
CA ARG A 45 -10.67 -0.65 1.27
C ARG A 45 -12.08 -0.07 1.36
N SER A 46 -12.63 0.07 2.57
CA SER A 46 -13.95 0.71 2.76
C SER A 46 -13.89 2.21 2.46
N ALA A 47 -12.85 2.92 2.92
CA ALA A 47 -12.65 4.33 2.60
C ALA A 47 -12.47 4.59 1.10
N LEU A 48 -11.82 3.65 0.39
CA LEU A 48 -11.67 3.67 -1.07
C LEU A 48 -12.94 3.26 -1.83
N GLY A 49 -14.00 2.83 -1.15
CA GLY A 49 -15.24 2.37 -1.78
C GLY A 49 -15.09 1.02 -2.51
N LEU A 50 -14.17 0.18 -2.06
CA LEU A 50 -13.88 -1.14 -2.62
C LEU A 50 -14.59 -2.29 -1.87
N ILE A 51 -15.42 -1.96 -0.88
CA ILE A 51 -16.22 -2.94 -0.13
C ILE A 51 -17.70 -2.70 -0.43
N ASP A 52 -18.31 -3.66 -1.10
CA ASP A 52 -19.74 -3.58 -1.41
C ASP A 52 -20.57 -3.63 -0.12
N LYS A 53 -21.64 -2.82 -0.10
CA LYS A 53 -22.60 -2.74 1.01
C LYS A 53 -22.00 -2.34 2.37
N ALA A 54 -20.78 -1.82 2.42
CA ALA A 54 -20.24 -1.25 3.64
C ALA A 54 -21.03 0.00 4.03
N LYS A 55 -21.49 0.06 5.28
CA LYS A 55 -22.10 1.25 5.88
C LYS A 55 -20.99 2.00 6.62
N ILE A 56 -20.71 3.22 6.18
CA ILE A 56 -19.71 4.10 6.77
C ILE A 56 -20.42 5.11 7.66
N ASP A 57 -19.92 5.28 8.88
CA ASP A 57 -20.26 6.37 9.80
C ASP A 57 -18.98 7.15 10.13
N GLY A 58 -19.12 8.46 10.38
CA GLY A 58 -18.00 9.37 10.53
C GLY A 58 -17.67 10.13 9.26
N GLU A 59 -16.45 10.67 9.18
CA GLU A 59 -16.07 11.58 8.11
C GLU A 59 -14.74 11.17 7.48
N ILE A 60 -14.66 11.38 6.16
CA ILE A 60 -13.43 11.22 5.37
C ILE A 60 -13.10 12.58 4.78
N PHE A 61 -11.83 13.02 4.93
CA PHE A 61 -11.30 14.19 4.25
C PHE A 61 -10.15 13.78 3.35
N TYR A 62 -10.07 14.41 2.19
CA TYR A 62 -8.96 14.26 1.26
C TYR A 62 -8.53 15.66 0.79
N ASN A 63 -7.24 15.99 1.00
CA ASN A 63 -6.70 17.34 0.75
C ASN A 63 -7.55 18.44 1.40
N HIS A 64 -7.93 18.23 2.69
CA HIS A 64 -8.77 19.14 3.51
C HIS A 64 -10.24 19.29 3.04
N GLU A 65 -10.63 18.61 1.98
CA GLU A 65 -12.01 18.61 1.51
C GLU A 65 -12.76 17.37 2.04
N LYS A 66 -13.95 17.60 2.58
CA LYS A 66 -14.82 16.51 3.04
C LYS A 66 -15.32 15.69 1.84
N VAL A 67 -15.08 14.41 1.89
CA VAL A 67 -15.54 13.43 0.90
C VAL A 67 -16.95 12.96 1.28
N GLN A 68 -17.89 13.03 0.34
CA GLN A 68 -19.31 12.75 0.65
C GLN A 68 -19.59 11.27 0.96
N THR A 69 -18.89 10.34 0.27
CA THR A 69 -19.14 8.90 0.43
C THR A 69 -17.85 8.10 0.60
N ASN A 70 -16.96 8.11 -0.38
CA ASN A 70 -15.70 7.38 -0.39
C ASN A 70 -14.73 7.97 -1.41
N LEU A 71 -13.50 7.44 -1.45
CA LEU A 71 -12.40 7.95 -2.28
C LEU A 71 -12.30 7.27 -3.66
N LYS A 72 -13.34 6.55 -4.13
CA LYS A 72 -13.27 5.76 -5.37
C LYS A 72 -12.84 6.59 -6.59
N ASP A 73 -13.34 7.82 -6.70
CA ASP A 73 -13.00 8.70 -7.83
C ASP A 73 -11.54 9.17 -7.79
N LYS A 74 -10.88 9.16 -6.63
CA LYS A 74 -9.47 9.54 -6.46
C LYS A 74 -8.51 8.41 -6.87
N LEU A 75 -8.95 7.15 -6.88
CA LEU A 75 -8.12 5.99 -7.27
C LEU A 75 -7.57 6.08 -8.69
N LYS A 76 -8.22 6.81 -9.59
CA LYS A 76 -7.78 6.91 -10.98
C LYS A 76 -6.58 7.85 -11.18
N LYS A 77 -6.44 8.87 -10.36
CA LYS A 77 -5.47 9.97 -10.59
C LYS A 77 -4.56 10.25 -9.40
N SER A 78 -5.11 10.28 -8.20
CA SER A 78 -4.39 10.80 -7.02
C SER A 78 -4.01 9.73 -6.01
N ILE A 79 -4.70 8.59 -6.00
CA ILE A 79 -4.43 7.50 -5.06
C ILE A 79 -4.03 6.24 -5.81
N GLY A 80 -2.82 5.76 -5.56
CA GLY A 80 -2.38 4.42 -5.94
C GLY A 80 -2.78 3.41 -4.87
N TYR A 81 -3.34 2.27 -5.27
CA TYR A 81 -3.64 1.18 -4.35
C TYR A 81 -3.03 -0.14 -4.85
N ILE A 82 -2.12 -0.70 -4.07
CA ILE A 82 -1.53 -2.01 -4.32
C ILE A 82 -2.21 -3.00 -3.39
N THR A 83 -2.85 -4.02 -3.96
CA THR A 83 -3.55 -5.06 -3.21
C THR A 83 -2.61 -6.18 -2.80
N GLN A 84 -2.99 -6.94 -1.78
CA GLN A 84 -2.30 -8.18 -1.38
C GLN A 84 -2.20 -9.20 -2.53
N ASP A 85 -3.25 -9.29 -3.35
CA ASP A 85 -3.31 -10.21 -4.48
C ASP A 85 -2.83 -9.53 -5.77
N VAL A 86 -1.52 -9.39 -5.87
CA VAL A 86 -0.86 -8.73 -7.00
C VAL A 86 -0.96 -9.55 -8.29
N GLN A 87 -0.96 -10.88 -8.20
CA GLN A 87 -0.98 -11.75 -9.37
C GLN A 87 -2.27 -11.57 -10.19
N ASN A 88 -3.39 -11.38 -9.52
CA ASN A 88 -4.68 -11.11 -10.18
C ASN A 88 -4.83 -9.64 -10.67
N SER A 89 -3.82 -8.78 -10.42
CA SER A 89 -3.84 -7.40 -10.92
C SER A 89 -3.34 -7.28 -12.36
N LEU A 90 -2.67 -8.30 -12.89
CA LEU A 90 -2.20 -8.35 -14.27
C LEU A 90 -3.11 -9.21 -15.15
N ASN A 91 -3.39 -8.74 -16.35
CA ASN A 91 -4.14 -9.54 -17.31
C ASN A 91 -3.22 -10.63 -17.92
N PRO A 92 -3.52 -11.93 -17.73
CA PRO A 92 -2.63 -13.01 -18.17
C PRO A 92 -2.48 -13.10 -19.70
N TYR A 93 -3.41 -12.52 -20.46
CA TYR A 93 -3.45 -12.60 -21.93
C TYR A 93 -2.82 -11.40 -22.63
N ILE A 94 -2.29 -10.42 -21.89
CA ILE A 94 -1.67 -9.21 -22.44
C ILE A 94 -0.23 -9.12 -21.94
N LYS A 95 0.69 -8.81 -22.86
CA LYS A 95 2.11 -8.63 -22.52
C LYS A 95 2.31 -7.51 -21.50
N ILE A 96 3.31 -7.68 -20.64
CA ILE A 96 3.59 -6.73 -19.55
C ILE A 96 3.74 -5.30 -20.07
N VAL A 97 4.56 -5.08 -21.08
CA VAL A 97 4.77 -3.73 -21.64
C VAL A 97 3.49 -3.15 -22.21
N ASP A 98 2.65 -3.94 -22.85
CA ASP A 98 1.41 -3.46 -23.46
C ASP A 98 0.38 -3.05 -22.40
N GLN A 99 0.36 -3.74 -21.24
CA GLN A 99 -0.47 -3.36 -20.10
C GLN A 99 -0.02 -2.02 -19.52
N MET A 100 1.29 -1.86 -19.29
CA MET A 100 1.85 -0.60 -18.78
C MET A 100 1.60 0.58 -19.73
N VAL A 101 1.79 0.37 -21.02
CA VAL A 101 1.55 1.40 -22.06
C VAL A 101 0.07 1.80 -22.08
N SER A 102 -0.84 0.81 -22.04
CA SER A 102 -2.28 1.07 -22.05
C SER A 102 -2.72 1.86 -20.80
N ASP A 103 -2.16 1.51 -19.64
CA ASP A 103 -2.43 2.20 -18.38
C ASP A 103 -1.95 3.65 -18.42
N LEU A 104 -0.72 3.90 -18.87
CA LEU A 104 -0.16 5.25 -19.02
C LEU A 104 -0.96 6.12 -19.99
N ILE A 105 -1.37 5.58 -21.13
CA ILE A 105 -2.23 6.30 -22.08
C ILE A 105 -3.55 6.67 -21.42
N PHE A 106 -4.18 5.71 -20.71
CA PHE A 106 -5.47 5.91 -20.07
C PHE A 106 -5.41 6.96 -18.95
N VAL A 107 -4.38 6.89 -18.09
CA VAL A 107 -4.30 7.74 -16.90
C VAL A 107 -3.72 9.13 -17.22
N LYS A 108 -2.65 9.19 -18.03
CA LYS A 108 -1.93 10.43 -18.33
C LYS A 108 -2.33 11.09 -19.66
N GLY A 109 -3.04 10.39 -20.55
CA GLY A 109 -3.43 10.92 -21.85
C GLY A 109 -2.25 11.17 -22.81
N ILE A 110 -1.11 10.50 -22.60
CA ILE A 110 0.11 10.68 -23.40
C ILE A 110 0.10 9.81 -24.65
N SER A 111 0.98 10.13 -25.62
CA SER A 111 1.10 9.35 -26.84
C SER A 111 1.62 7.93 -26.56
N LYS A 112 1.29 6.98 -27.45
CA LYS A 112 1.78 5.59 -27.37
C LYS A 112 3.31 5.52 -27.33
N LYS A 113 3.98 6.38 -28.09
CA LYS A 113 5.46 6.43 -28.14
C LYS A 113 6.02 6.81 -26.76
N ALA A 114 5.54 7.91 -26.18
CA ALA A 114 5.98 8.36 -24.85
C ALA A 114 5.65 7.32 -23.76
N ALA A 115 4.45 6.73 -23.79
CA ALA A 115 4.06 5.67 -22.87
C ALA A 115 4.97 4.44 -22.97
N THR A 116 5.40 4.07 -24.19
CA THR A 116 6.31 2.93 -24.41
C THR A 116 7.71 3.21 -23.85
N GLU A 117 8.23 4.41 -24.06
CA GLU A 117 9.53 4.82 -23.49
C GLU A 117 9.49 4.76 -21.96
N ILE A 118 8.50 5.37 -21.33
CA ILE A 118 8.33 5.34 -19.87
C ILE A 118 8.18 3.89 -19.36
N ALA A 119 7.36 3.07 -20.00
CA ALA A 119 7.15 1.69 -19.59
C ALA A 119 8.43 0.86 -19.64
N LEU A 120 9.22 0.98 -20.69
CA LEU A 120 10.49 0.26 -20.85
C LEU A 120 11.54 0.72 -19.84
N ASP A 121 11.67 2.02 -19.62
CA ASP A 121 12.60 2.57 -18.63
C ASP A 121 12.21 2.15 -17.21
N SER A 122 10.91 2.15 -16.90
CA SER A 122 10.42 1.68 -15.60
C SER A 122 10.69 0.19 -15.37
N LEU A 123 10.52 -0.66 -16.40
CA LEU A 123 10.82 -2.08 -16.31
C LEU A 123 12.33 -2.32 -16.11
N GLU A 124 13.17 -1.58 -16.78
CA GLU A 124 14.63 -1.66 -16.62
C GLU A 124 15.06 -1.26 -15.19
N ASN A 125 14.46 -0.20 -14.63
CA ASN A 125 14.71 0.27 -13.26
C ASN A 125 14.34 -0.75 -12.18
N ILE A 126 13.41 -1.68 -12.47
CA ILE A 126 13.01 -2.76 -11.55
C ILE A 126 13.67 -4.11 -11.90
N GLY A 127 14.71 -4.09 -12.75
CA GLY A 127 15.50 -5.26 -13.12
C GLY A 127 14.86 -6.16 -14.19
N ILE A 128 13.93 -5.64 -14.99
CA ILE A 128 13.28 -6.36 -16.09
C ILE A 128 13.75 -5.77 -17.41
N ASN A 129 14.58 -6.51 -18.13
CA ASN A 129 15.14 -6.07 -19.41
C ASN A 129 14.07 -5.99 -20.52
N LYS A 130 14.43 -5.31 -21.63
CA LYS A 130 13.54 -5.07 -22.78
C LYS A 130 13.05 -6.36 -23.47
N GLU A 131 13.78 -7.45 -23.39
CA GLU A 131 13.34 -8.75 -23.95
C GLU A 131 12.23 -9.32 -23.09
N ASN A 132 12.42 -9.32 -21.78
CA ASN A 132 11.42 -9.78 -20.81
C ASN A 132 10.17 -8.90 -20.82
N ALA A 133 10.26 -7.61 -21.10
CA ALA A 133 9.10 -6.71 -21.19
C ALA A 133 8.01 -7.21 -22.16
N LYS A 134 8.38 -7.99 -23.17
CA LYS A 134 7.46 -8.55 -24.19
C LYS A 134 6.81 -9.87 -23.79
N LYS A 135 7.11 -10.39 -22.60
CA LYS A 135 6.53 -11.63 -22.06
C LYS A 135 5.16 -11.40 -21.43
N PHE A 136 4.43 -12.47 -21.23
CA PHE A 136 3.16 -12.51 -20.52
C PHE A 136 3.39 -12.65 -19.00
N PRO A 137 2.43 -12.25 -18.15
CA PRO A 137 2.57 -12.35 -16.71
C PRO A 137 2.97 -13.74 -16.19
N GLU A 138 2.45 -14.80 -16.76
CA GLU A 138 2.72 -16.20 -16.37
C GLU A 138 4.20 -16.62 -16.54
N GLU A 139 4.96 -15.89 -17.37
CA GLU A 139 6.39 -16.12 -17.59
C GLU A 139 7.29 -15.43 -16.56
N PHE A 140 6.67 -14.72 -15.58
CA PHE A 140 7.35 -13.98 -14.52
C PHE A 140 7.18 -14.69 -13.17
N SER A 141 8.21 -14.65 -12.32
CA SER A 141 8.07 -15.04 -10.92
C SER A 141 7.09 -14.10 -10.18
N GLY A 142 6.53 -14.55 -9.07
CA GLY A 142 5.63 -13.72 -8.26
C GLY A 142 6.25 -12.38 -7.85
N GLY A 143 7.53 -12.38 -7.46
CA GLY A 143 8.26 -11.15 -7.12
C GLY A 143 8.47 -10.23 -8.34
N MET A 144 8.69 -10.77 -9.54
CA MET A 144 8.74 -9.96 -10.76
C MET A 144 7.39 -9.34 -11.08
N GLN A 145 6.30 -10.11 -11.01
CA GLN A 145 4.94 -9.60 -11.23
C GLN A 145 4.61 -8.47 -10.26
N GLN A 146 4.99 -8.63 -9.00
CA GLN A 146 4.78 -7.60 -7.99
C GLN A 146 5.54 -6.31 -8.30
N ARG A 147 6.81 -6.40 -8.65
CA ARG A 147 7.59 -5.21 -9.05
C ARG A 147 6.97 -4.52 -10.26
N VAL A 148 6.45 -5.26 -11.23
CA VAL A 148 5.70 -4.71 -12.37
C VAL A 148 4.48 -3.93 -11.89
N VAL A 149 3.64 -4.50 -11.02
CA VAL A 149 2.44 -3.81 -10.52
C VAL A 149 2.80 -2.54 -9.72
N ILE A 150 3.85 -2.63 -8.87
CA ILE A 150 4.35 -1.45 -8.17
C ILE A 150 4.77 -0.36 -9.17
N ALA A 151 5.58 -0.71 -10.18
CA ALA A 151 6.03 0.24 -11.20
C ALA A 151 4.87 0.83 -12.01
N MET A 152 3.86 0.02 -12.37
CA MET A 152 2.66 0.51 -13.05
C MET A 152 1.95 1.59 -12.22
N ILE A 153 1.76 1.35 -10.92
CA ILE A 153 1.07 2.30 -10.05
C ILE A 153 1.93 3.55 -9.82
N LEU A 154 3.23 3.40 -9.60
CA LEU A 154 4.14 4.54 -9.40
C LEU A 154 4.29 5.41 -10.66
N ASN A 155 4.22 4.82 -11.85
CA ASN A 155 4.23 5.57 -13.12
C ASN A 155 3.01 6.49 -13.30
N ARG A 156 1.93 6.28 -12.56
CA ARG A 156 0.79 7.20 -12.52
C ARG A 156 1.08 8.47 -11.72
N GLU A 157 2.20 8.49 -10.96
CA GLU A 157 2.59 9.58 -10.06
C GLU A 157 1.50 9.92 -9.04
N PRO A 158 1.07 8.95 -8.23
CA PRO A 158 0.04 9.19 -7.24
C PRO A 158 0.54 10.14 -6.13
N GLU A 159 -0.35 10.97 -5.61
CA GLU A 159 -0.08 11.81 -4.42
C GLU A 159 -0.04 10.97 -3.14
N LEU A 160 -0.82 9.90 -3.09
CA LEU A 160 -0.91 8.94 -2.00
C LEU A 160 -0.81 7.52 -2.53
N LEU A 161 0.11 6.73 -1.98
CA LEU A 161 0.16 5.29 -2.18
C LEU A 161 -0.38 4.57 -0.94
N ILE A 162 -1.32 3.65 -1.15
CA ILE A 162 -1.74 2.68 -0.14
C ILE A 162 -1.25 1.31 -0.59
N ALA A 163 -0.29 0.75 0.14
CA ALA A 163 0.30 -0.56 -0.14
C ALA A 163 -0.17 -1.57 0.91
N ASP A 164 -0.98 -2.54 0.48
CA ASP A 164 -1.68 -3.48 1.36
C ASP A 164 -1.05 -4.87 1.28
N GLU A 165 -0.30 -5.24 2.33
CA GLU A 165 0.34 -6.54 2.54
C GLU A 165 1.21 -7.01 1.34
N ILE A 166 1.95 -6.10 0.73
CA ILE A 166 2.75 -6.39 -0.47
C ILE A 166 3.89 -7.39 -0.24
N SER A 167 4.26 -7.69 1.00
CA SER A 167 5.33 -8.64 1.35
C SER A 167 4.83 -10.05 1.69
N SER A 168 3.51 -10.27 1.79
CA SER A 168 2.94 -11.48 2.39
C SER A 168 3.17 -12.78 1.62
N ALA A 169 3.44 -12.72 0.32
CA ALA A 169 3.61 -13.88 -0.56
C ALA A 169 5.00 -13.97 -1.18
N LEU A 170 5.97 -13.19 -0.69
CA LEU A 170 7.30 -13.06 -1.27
C LEU A 170 8.39 -13.62 -0.35
N ASP A 171 9.48 -14.05 -0.99
CA ASP A 171 10.76 -14.22 -0.30
C ASP A 171 11.36 -12.89 0.17
N ARG A 172 12.35 -12.95 1.04
CA ARG A 172 12.94 -11.75 1.64
C ARG A 172 13.58 -10.82 0.60
N GLU A 173 14.29 -11.37 -0.37
CA GLU A 173 14.96 -10.59 -1.41
C GLU A 173 13.95 -9.81 -2.26
N SER A 174 12.88 -10.46 -2.70
CA SER A 174 11.80 -9.81 -3.45
C SER A 174 11.08 -8.72 -2.64
N THR A 175 10.89 -8.94 -1.32
CA THR A 175 10.34 -7.95 -0.40
C THR A 175 11.24 -6.73 -0.28
N ASP A 176 12.54 -6.93 -0.04
CA ASP A 176 13.50 -5.84 0.10
C ASP A 176 13.61 -5.02 -1.19
N MET A 177 13.53 -5.66 -2.36
CA MET A 177 13.48 -4.97 -3.65
C MET A 177 12.21 -4.13 -3.79
N ALA A 178 11.04 -4.66 -3.45
CA ALA A 178 9.77 -3.94 -3.51
C ALA A 178 9.78 -2.69 -2.59
N ILE A 179 10.27 -2.86 -1.36
CA ILE A 179 10.47 -1.78 -0.39
C ILE A 179 11.40 -0.70 -0.93
N SER A 180 12.53 -1.11 -1.52
CA SER A 180 13.53 -0.19 -2.11
C SER A 180 12.95 0.66 -3.26
N ILE A 181 12.14 0.05 -4.13
CA ILE A 181 11.46 0.75 -5.23
C ILE A 181 10.52 1.83 -4.68
N ILE A 182 9.68 1.50 -3.71
CA ILE A 182 8.73 2.43 -3.09
C ILE A 182 9.50 3.56 -2.39
N LYS A 183 10.51 3.22 -1.59
CA LYS A 183 11.34 4.20 -0.86
C LYS A 183 12.01 5.19 -1.80
N SER A 184 12.67 4.70 -2.85
CA SER A 184 13.31 5.56 -3.86
C SER A 184 12.30 6.48 -4.56
N HIS A 185 11.06 6.04 -4.75
CA HIS A 185 10.02 6.87 -5.35
C HIS A 185 9.53 7.96 -4.39
N ILE A 186 9.32 7.64 -3.12
CA ILE A 186 8.94 8.62 -2.07
C ILE A 186 10.00 9.73 -1.99
N GLU A 187 11.28 9.36 -1.93
CA GLU A 187 12.40 10.32 -1.84
C GLU A 187 12.45 11.30 -3.02
N LYS A 188 12.00 10.86 -4.22
CA LYS A 188 12.01 11.68 -5.44
C LYS A 188 10.78 12.56 -5.61
N THR A 189 9.62 12.12 -5.12
CA THR A 189 8.32 12.72 -5.49
C THR A 189 7.56 13.35 -4.33
N ASN A 190 8.03 13.16 -3.10
CA ASN A 190 7.31 13.54 -1.88
C ASN A 190 5.90 12.92 -1.79
N MET A 191 5.72 11.72 -2.37
CA MET A 191 4.48 10.94 -2.31
C MET A 191 4.19 10.52 -0.87
N SER A 192 2.94 10.63 -0.44
CA SER A 192 2.51 10.11 0.86
C SER A 192 2.34 8.59 0.80
N LEU A 193 2.58 7.89 1.92
CA LEU A 193 2.46 6.44 2.00
C LEU A 193 1.61 5.98 3.18
N ILE A 194 0.67 5.07 2.91
CA ILE A 194 0.06 4.20 3.91
C ILE A 194 0.53 2.77 3.61
N TYR A 195 1.33 2.22 4.51
CA TYR A 195 1.88 0.87 4.37
C TYR A 195 1.22 -0.09 5.35
N ILE A 196 0.41 -1.00 4.86
CA ILE A 196 -0.33 -1.98 5.66
C ILE A 196 0.43 -3.30 5.63
N THR A 197 0.79 -3.82 6.81
CA THR A 197 1.53 -5.08 6.92
C THR A 197 1.30 -5.75 8.28
N HIS A 198 1.55 -7.04 8.35
CA HIS A 198 1.67 -7.77 9.61
C HIS A 198 3.13 -7.88 10.08
N ASN A 199 4.10 -7.41 9.27
CA ASN A 199 5.52 -7.35 9.64
C ASN A 199 5.89 -5.94 10.13
N PRO A 200 6.04 -5.70 11.46
CA PRO A 200 6.40 -4.39 11.99
C PRO A 200 7.73 -3.85 11.46
N PHE A 201 8.70 -4.73 11.17
CA PHE A 201 10.02 -4.31 10.70
C PHE A 201 10.00 -3.69 9.32
N ASP A 202 9.18 -4.23 8.40
CA ASP A 202 9.01 -3.64 7.08
C ASP A 202 8.33 -2.26 7.19
N ALA A 203 7.33 -2.12 8.09
CA ALA A 203 6.67 -0.85 8.35
C ALA A 203 7.65 0.21 8.91
N ILE A 204 8.44 -0.16 9.92
CA ILE A 204 9.43 0.74 10.55
C ILE A 204 10.49 1.20 9.53
N GLN A 205 10.87 0.34 8.60
CA GLN A 205 11.85 0.67 7.56
C GLN A 205 11.34 1.69 6.54
N LEU A 206 10.02 1.69 6.28
CA LEU A 206 9.38 2.48 5.22
C LEU A 206 8.67 3.73 5.72
N THR A 207 8.34 3.80 7.01
CA THR A 207 7.40 4.82 7.49
C THR A 207 7.89 5.54 8.73
N ASP A 208 7.48 6.81 8.87
CA ASP A 208 7.88 7.67 9.99
C ASP A 208 7.03 7.44 11.25
N ARG A 209 5.83 6.89 11.07
CA ARG A 209 4.82 6.73 12.11
C ARG A 209 4.16 5.37 11.99
N ILE A 210 3.81 4.76 13.12
CA ILE A 210 3.17 3.45 13.20
C ILE A 210 1.85 3.57 13.96
N CYS A 211 0.77 3.07 13.34
CA CYS A 211 -0.50 2.83 13.98
C CYS A 211 -0.70 1.32 14.20
N VAL A 212 -0.99 0.93 15.44
CA VAL A 212 -1.27 -0.45 15.82
C VAL A 212 -2.78 -0.69 15.84
N PHE A 213 -3.22 -1.68 15.07
CA PHE A 213 -4.62 -2.08 14.98
C PHE A 213 -4.90 -3.33 15.79
N LYS A 214 -6.01 -3.29 16.56
CA LYS A 214 -6.59 -4.44 17.27
C LYS A 214 -8.10 -4.36 17.26
N ASP A 215 -8.79 -5.41 16.86
CA ASP A 215 -10.25 -5.57 16.94
C ASP A 215 -11.04 -4.39 16.34
N GLY A 216 -10.56 -3.85 15.22
CA GLY A 216 -11.16 -2.74 14.49
C GLY A 216 -10.92 -1.36 15.11
N LYS A 217 -9.92 -1.21 15.98
CA LYS A 217 -9.53 0.03 16.63
C LYS A 217 -8.04 0.30 16.46
N ILE A 218 -7.64 1.56 16.55
CA ILE A 218 -6.24 1.95 16.77
C ILE A 218 -5.97 1.93 18.28
N THR A 219 -4.99 1.14 18.71
CA THR A 219 -4.59 1.03 20.12
C THR A 219 -3.38 1.88 20.43
N GLU A 220 -2.48 2.06 19.46
CA GLU A 220 -1.34 2.95 19.57
C GLU A 220 -1.09 3.68 18.25
N ASP A 221 -0.51 4.87 18.37
CA ASP A 221 -0.11 5.74 17.28
C ASP A 221 1.15 6.48 17.72
N LYS A 222 2.31 6.09 17.16
CA LYS A 222 3.62 6.52 17.61
C LYS A 222 4.57 6.75 16.44
N ASN A 223 5.65 7.50 16.70
CA ASN A 223 6.80 7.53 15.81
C ASN A 223 7.38 6.12 15.63
N SER A 224 7.82 5.78 14.43
CA SER A 224 8.34 4.44 14.11
C SER A 224 9.50 4.00 15.01
N LYS A 225 10.37 4.94 15.40
CA LYS A 225 11.52 4.66 16.26
C LYS A 225 11.13 4.37 17.71
N GLU A 226 9.97 4.88 18.15
CA GLU A 226 9.49 4.75 19.52
C GLU A 226 8.60 3.52 19.72
N ILE A 227 8.25 2.79 18.66
CA ILE A 227 7.36 1.64 18.74
C ILE A 227 7.95 0.51 19.58
N PHE A 228 9.29 0.38 19.59
CA PHE A 228 10.00 -0.63 20.38
C PHE A 228 9.92 -0.38 21.90
N ASP A 229 9.69 0.87 22.31
CA ASP A 229 9.54 1.29 23.70
C ASP A 229 8.07 1.24 24.16
N SER A 230 7.19 0.65 23.36
CA SER A 230 5.79 0.50 23.71
C SER A 230 5.63 -0.31 25.00
N LYS A 231 4.68 0.14 25.84
CA LYS A 231 4.24 -0.58 27.03
C LYS A 231 2.94 -1.34 26.81
N ASP A 232 2.34 -1.19 25.64
CA ASP A 232 1.12 -1.91 25.26
C ASP A 232 1.44 -3.39 25.00
N GLU A 233 0.76 -4.28 25.73
CA GLU A 233 1.01 -5.73 25.65
C GLU A 233 0.76 -6.29 24.24
N ASN A 234 -0.22 -5.75 23.50
CA ASN A 234 -0.50 -6.19 22.15
C ASN A 234 0.62 -5.81 21.20
N THR A 235 1.13 -4.58 21.30
CA THR A 235 2.27 -4.11 20.50
C THR A 235 3.52 -4.92 20.79
N GLN A 236 3.81 -5.16 22.07
CA GLN A 236 4.97 -6.01 22.47
C GLN A 236 4.82 -7.43 21.92
N SER A 237 3.64 -8.03 22.01
CA SER A 237 3.37 -9.38 21.48
C SER A 237 3.57 -9.43 19.96
N LEU A 238 3.12 -8.41 19.22
CA LEU A 238 3.34 -8.30 17.77
C LEU A 238 4.83 -8.22 17.42
N LEU A 239 5.57 -7.37 18.13
CA LEU A 239 7.02 -7.20 17.91
C LEU A 239 7.79 -8.48 18.26
N GLN A 240 7.44 -9.15 19.35
CA GLN A 240 8.08 -10.41 19.75
C GLN A 240 7.80 -11.54 18.74
N SER A 241 6.56 -11.68 18.29
CA SER A 241 6.17 -12.66 17.28
C SER A 241 6.91 -12.41 15.95
N ALA A 242 7.02 -11.15 15.54
CA ALA A 242 7.74 -10.79 14.33
C ALA A 242 9.26 -11.08 14.45
N ARG A 243 9.89 -10.87 15.62
CA ARG A 243 11.29 -11.25 15.85
C ARG A 243 11.53 -12.74 15.65
N ILE A 244 10.61 -13.58 16.13
CA ILE A 244 10.70 -15.04 15.97
C ILE A 244 10.56 -15.45 14.51
N ILE A 245 9.58 -14.88 13.79
CA ILE A 245 9.25 -15.25 12.41
C ILE A 245 10.32 -14.75 11.42
N TYR A 246 10.76 -13.52 11.58
CA TYR A 246 11.63 -12.84 10.60
C TYR A 246 13.12 -12.83 10.98
N GLY A 247 13.49 -13.45 12.12
CA GLY A 247 14.89 -13.68 12.51
C GLY A 247 15.71 -12.43 12.73
N GLN A 248 15.08 -11.28 12.91
CA GLN A 248 15.81 -10.05 13.25
C GLN A 248 16.15 -10.05 14.73
N ASN A 249 17.35 -10.54 15.04
CA ASN A 249 17.99 -10.23 16.31
C ASN A 249 18.19 -8.70 16.35
N SER A 250 17.42 -8.04 17.21
CA SER A 250 17.62 -6.64 17.52
C SER A 250 18.99 -6.47 18.13
N ARG A 251 19.88 -5.73 17.44
CA ARG A 251 20.97 -4.90 18.00
C ARG A 251 21.82 -4.43 16.84
N ASP A 252 21.65 -3.21 16.47
CA ASP A 252 22.60 -2.10 16.65
C ASP A 252 21.94 -0.80 16.21
#